data_1a29a1dffbad8815c383dadecfe78f55
#
_entry.id   1a29a1dffbad8815c383dadecfe78f55
#
_cell.length_a   1.000
_cell.length_b   1.000
_cell.length_c   1.000
_cell.angle_alpha   90.00
_cell.angle_beta   90.00
_cell.angle_gamma   90.00
#
_symmetry.space_group_name_H-M   'P 1'
#
loop_
_entity.id
_entity.type
_entity.pdbx_description
1 polymer ?
#
loop_
_entity_poly.entity_id
_entity_poly.type
_entity_poly.pdbx_seq_one_letter_code
_entity_poly.pdbx_strand_id
1 'polypeptide(L)' 'MTEKPIPWGKLHEIADALGGKLVHITCVDHTGRDYKRIVIEYEEKK' A
#
# COMPACT_ATOMS: atom_id res chain seq x y z
N MET A 1 5.54 0.64 -22.04
CA MET A 1 5.97 0.49 -20.65
C MET A 1 5.20 -0.62 -19.98
N THR A 2 5.91 -1.55 -19.39
CA THR A 2 5.28 -2.68 -18.76
C THR A 2 5.07 -2.40 -17.28
N GLU A 3 3.83 -2.53 -16.84
CA GLU A 3 3.52 -2.40 -15.44
C GLU A 3 3.55 -3.76 -14.80
N LYS A 4 4.25 -3.85 -13.71
CA LYS A 4 4.29 -5.10 -12.98
C LYS A 4 3.01 -5.25 -12.18
N PRO A 5 2.43 -6.45 -12.14
CA PRO A 5 1.25 -6.65 -11.32
C PRO A 5 1.59 -6.51 -9.85
N ILE A 6 0.67 -5.90 -9.11
CA ILE A 6 0.86 -5.71 -7.69
C ILE A 6 0.60 -7.02 -6.98
N PRO A 7 1.54 -7.47 -6.12
CA PRO A 7 1.34 -8.73 -5.40
C PRO A 7 0.38 -8.53 -4.23
N TRP A 8 -0.89 -8.35 -4.54
CA TRP A 8 -1.91 -8.07 -3.52
C TRP A 8 -1.96 -9.14 -2.44
N GLY A 9 -1.81 -10.40 -2.85
CA GLY A 9 -1.85 -11.50 -1.89
C GLY A 9 -0.79 -11.37 -0.82
N LYS A 10 0.43 -11.05 -1.24
CA LYS A 10 1.52 -10.89 -0.29
C LYS A 10 1.32 -9.66 0.60
N LEU A 11 0.80 -8.59 0.02
CA LEU A 11 0.55 -7.38 0.79
C LEU A 11 -0.51 -7.62 1.85
N HIS A 12 -1.55 -8.35 1.49
CA HIS A 12 -2.58 -8.69 2.47
C HIS A 12 -2.05 -9.60 3.57
N GLU A 13 -1.15 -10.51 3.21
CA GLU A 13 -0.53 -11.39 4.20
C GLU A 13 0.27 -10.57 5.22
N ILE A 14 1.03 -9.60 4.72
CA ILE A 14 1.85 -8.76 5.61
C ILE A 14 0.95 -7.93 6.51
N ALA A 15 -0.08 -7.33 5.93
CA ALA A 15 -1.02 -6.53 6.72
C ALA A 15 -1.69 -7.37 7.80
N ASP A 16 -2.06 -8.58 7.44
CA ASP A 16 -2.71 -9.50 8.38
C ASP A 16 -1.75 -9.91 9.48
N ALA A 17 -0.50 -10.17 9.12
CA ALA A 17 0.52 -10.55 10.10
C ALA A 17 0.77 -9.42 11.09
N LEU A 18 0.64 -8.19 10.65
CA LEU A 18 0.80 -7.03 11.52
C LEU A 18 -0.48 -6.70 12.29
N GLY A 19 -1.55 -7.36 11.97
CA GLY A 19 -2.84 -7.06 12.59
C GLY A 19 -3.41 -5.74 12.12
N GLY A 20 -3.04 -5.31 10.92
CA GLY A 20 -3.45 -4.03 10.39
C GLY A 20 -4.32 -4.15 9.17
N LYS A 21 -4.42 -3.05 8.44
CA LYS A 21 -5.20 -3.02 7.21
C LYS A 21 -4.39 -2.40 6.09
N LEU A 22 -4.74 -2.76 4.89
CA LEU A 22 -4.10 -2.26 3.69
C LEU A 22 -4.90 -1.07 3.17
N VAL A 23 -4.20 0.04 2.94
CA VAL A 23 -4.83 1.26 2.42
C VAL A 23 -4.19 1.62 1.10
N HIS A 24 -5.02 1.91 0.11
CA HIS A 24 -4.56 2.27 -1.22
C HIS A 24 -4.93 3.73 -1.47
N ILE A 25 -3.93 4.56 -1.68
CA ILE A 25 -4.11 6.00 -1.81
C ILE A 25 -3.59 6.46 -3.16
N THR A 26 -4.33 7.37 -3.79
CA THR A 26 -3.87 8.02 -5.00
C THR A 26 -3.34 9.40 -4.63
N CYS A 27 -2.12 9.67 -5.05
CA CYS A 27 -1.45 10.93 -4.72
C CYS A 27 -1.04 11.64 -6.00
N VAL A 28 -0.72 12.93 -5.85
CA VAL A 28 -0.21 13.72 -6.95
C VAL A 28 1.11 14.32 -6.51
N ASP A 29 2.15 14.17 -7.35
CA ASP A 29 3.44 14.73 -6.98
C ASP A 29 3.52 16.20 -7.39
N HIS A 30 4.68 16.83 -7.15
CA HIS A 30 4.84 18.26 -7.40
C HIS A 30 4.85 18.59 -8.90
N THR A 31 5.01 17.60 -9.75
CA THR A 31 4.97 17.82 -11.20
C THR A 31 3.58 17.63 -11.76
N GLY A 32 2.61 17.27 -10.92
CA GLY A 32 1.23 17.07 -11.35
C GLY A 32 0.94 15.66 -11.84
N ARG A 33 1.84 14.73 -11.63
CA ARG A 33 1.64 13.35 -12.06
C ARG A 33 0.95 12.55 -10.96
N ASP A 34 0.01 11.72 -11.36
CA ASP A 34 -0.66 10.83 -10.43
C ASP A 34 0.20 9.63 -10.12
N TYR A 35 0.27 9.26 -8.86
CA TYR A 35 0.94 8.02 -8.48
C TYR A 35 0.13 7.33 -7.40
N LYS A 36 0.34 6.02 -7.28
CA LYS A 36 -0.38 5.21 -6.30
C LYS A 36 0.53 4.91 -5.12
N ARG A 37 -0.07 4.94 -3.95
CA ARG A 37 0.65 4.69 -2.73
C ARG A 37 -0.08 3.63 -1.93
N ILE A 38 0.66 2.65 -1.45
CA ILE A 38 0.09 1.59 -0.63
C ILE A 38 0.67 1.72 0.77
N VAL A 39 -0.21 1.79 1.74
CA VAL A 39 0.17 1.98 3.13
C VAL A 39 -0.48 0.89 3.96
N ILE A 40 0.27 0.34 4.89
CA ILE A 40 -0.26 -0.62 5.84
C ILE A 40 -0.35 0.06 7.20
N GLU A 41 -1.57 0.17 7.70
CA GLU A 41 -1.83 0.79 8.99
C GLU A 41 -2.01 -0.29 10.02
N TYR A 42 -1.27 -0.20 11.10
CA TYR A 42 -1.37 -1.18 12.17
C TYR A 42 -1.17 -0.50 13.51
N GLU A 43 -1.70 -1.12 14.53
CA GLU A 43 -1.56 -0.63 15.88
C GLU A 43 -0.42 -1.33 16.58
N GLU A 44 0.48 -0.55 17.14
CA GLU A 44 1.58 -1.11 17.90
C GLU A 44 1.13 -1.27 19.36
N LYS A 45 1.14 -2.50 19.81
CA LYS A 45 0.78 -2.79 21.20
C LYS A 45 2.04 -3.08 21.99
N LYS A 46 2.12 -2.49 23.12
CA LYS A 46 3.23 -2.76 24.02
C LYS A 46 2.82 -3.71 25.13
#